data_987a3484a910916e00339ce269e15336
#
_entry.id   987a3484a910916e00339ce269e15336
#
_cell.length_a   1.000
_cell.length_b   1.000
_cell.length_c   1.000
_cell.angle_alpha   90.00
_cell.angle_beta   90.00
_cell.angle_gamma   90.00
#
_symmetry.space_group_name_H-M   'P 1'
#
loop_
_entity.id
_entity.type
_entity.pdbx_description
1 polymer ?
#
loop_
_entity_poly.entity_id
_entity_poly.type
_entity_poly.pdbx_seq_one_letter_code
_entity_poly.pdbx_strand_id
1 'polypeptide(L)'
;MTERRYGEDEVREIFSLATTGDARDPSLPAEADGLTLDELQRIAEQVGIEPARVAHAAARLDARGTPAPVRRSFGLPIGVSRVVDLPRAPTDREWELLVSQFRTTFETQGETTTTGGLREWSVGSLHISVEPTEHGEQLRLTTLKEDALILNGFSALMGSMSVIMGTVVATAGKTGKVLPVMAMFGGMALFSFGANLVRLPGWARKRERQMETLAEYAVKLLSGPQAAE
;
A
#
# COMPACT_ATOMS: atom_id res chain seq x y z
N MET A 1 2.39 20.91 16.96
CA MET A 1 1.66 19.63 16.70
C MET A 1 0.55 19.98 15.73
N THR A 2 0.60 19.46 14.51
CA THR A 2 -0.42 19.75 13.49
C THR A 2 -1.60 18.83 13.77
N GLU A 3 -2.73 19.37 14.17
CA GLU A 3 -3.97 18.65 14.43
C GLU A 3 -4.47 18.04 13.11
N ARG A 4 -4.73 16.72 13.09
CA ARG A 4 -5.21 16.03 11.90
C ARG A 4 -6.66 16.40 11.64
N ARG A 5 -6.99 16.77 10.41
CA ARG A 5 -8.35 17.05 9.95
C ARG A 5 -8.85 15.89 9.08
N TYR A 6 -10.09 15.50 9.28
CA TYR A 6 -10.76 14.42 8.54
C TYR A 6 -11.63 15.04 7.43
N GLY A 7 -11.49 14.55 6.20
CA GLY A 7 -12.30 14.98 5.06
C GLY A 7 -13.72 14.43 5.10
N GLU A 8 -14.62 14.93 4.25
CA GLU A 8 -16.04 14.55 4.26
C GLU A 8 -16.28 13.03 4.15
N ASP A 9 -15.52 12.33 3.33
CA ASP A 9 -15.65 10.87 3.14
C ASP A 9 -15.19 10.12 4.38
N GLU A 10 -14.10 10.55 5.03
CA GLU A 10 -13.58 9.98 6.27
C GLU A 10 -14.56 10.24 7.44
N VAL A 11 -15.16 11.43 7.49
CA VAL A 11 -16.21 11.77 8.48
C VAL A 11 -17.42 10.86 8.32
N ARG A 12 -17.90 10.66 7.08
CA ARG A 12 -19.02 9.76 6.77
C ARG A 12 -18.72 8.32 7.19
N GLU A 13 -17.52 7.83 6.93
CA GLU A 13 -17.09 6.50 7.32
C GLU A 13 -16.98 6.34 8.83
N ILE A 14 -16.44 7.32 9.56
CA ILE A 14 -16.38 7.32 11.02
C ILE A 14 -17.79 7.25 11.62
N PHE A 15 -18.73 8.06 11.13
CA PHE A 15 -20.10 8.03 11.61
C PHE A 15 -20.82 6.74 11.25
N SER A 16 -20.61 6.16 10.05
CA SER A 16 -21.18 4.87 9.67
C SER A 16 -20.68 3.73 10.56
N LEU A 17 -19.39 3.73 10.89
CA LEU A 17 -18.79 2.76 11.80
C LEU A 17 -19.24 2.93 13.26
N ALA A 18 -19.49 4.17 13.70
CA ALA A 18 -19.95 4.47 15.04
C ALA A 18 -21.46 4.15 15.24
N THR A 19 -22.26 4.20 14.16
CA THR A 19 -23.72 4.02 14.20
C THR A 19 -24.18 2.64 13.79
N THR A 20 -23.31 1.65 13.53
CA THR A 20 -23.68 0.27 13.19
C THR A 20 -24.47 -0.36 14.35
N GLY A 21 -25.64 0.14 14.60
CA GLY A 21 -26.58 -0.23 15.66
C GLY A 21 -27.90 0.50 15.60
N ASP A 22 -28.02 1.64 14.91
CA ASP A 22 -29.34 2.30 14.74
C ASP A 22 -29.32 3.32 13.59
N ALA A 23 -30.21 3.16 12.64
CA ALA A 23 -30.32 4.03 11.47
C ALA A 23 -31.06 5.31 11.80
N ARG A 24 -30.39 6.47 11.68
CA ARG A 24 -31.04 7.77 11.35
C ARG A 24 -30.00 8.75 10.79
N ASP A 25 -30.34 9.29 9.64
CA ASP A 25 -29.59 10.26 8.82
C ASP A 25 -29.58 11.67 9.47
N PRO A 26 -28.43 12.29 9.72
CA PRO A 26 -28.36 13.72 9.96
C PRO A 26 -27.68 14.43 8.78
N SER A 27 -28.41 15.32 8.12
CA SER A 27 -27.92 16.26 7.13
C SER A 27 -26.84 17.18 7.74
N LEU A 28 -25.58 16.99 7.32
CA LEU A 28 -24.45 17.85 7.71
C LEU A 28 -24.34 19.06 6.76
N PRO A 29 -24.05 20.26 7.27
CA PRO A 29 -23.83 21.44 6.44
C PRO A 29 -22.50 21.32 5.70
N ALA A 30 -22.56 21.55 4.36
CA ALA A 30 -21.41 21.62 3.49
C ALA A 30 -20.72 22.98 3.67
N GLU A 31 -19.60 23.03 4.34
CA GLU A 31 -18.50 23.99 4.19
C GLU A 31 -17.52 23.89 5.38
N ALA A 32 -16.55 22.96 5.29
CA ALA A 32 -15.28 23.07 6.02
C ALA A 32 -14.27 22.06 5.52
N ASP A 33 -13.03 22.47 5.45
CA ASP A 33 -11.84 21.68 5.10
C ASP A 33 -11.54 20.57 6.15
N GLY A 34 -12.53 19.68 6.42
CA GLY A 34 -12.44 18.57 7.37
C GLY A 34 -12.70 18.95 8.82
N LEU A 35 -13.23 18.01 9.60
CA LEU A 35 -13.50 18.13 11.03
C LEU A 35 -12.36 17.52 11.86
N THR A 36 -12.05 18.12 12.99
CA THR A 36 -11.13 17.54 13.98
C THR A 36 -11.82 16.43 14.79
N LEU A 37 -11.04 15.56 15.43
CA LEU A 37 -11.60 14.50 16.28
C LEU A 37 -12.48 15.05 17.40
N ASP A 38 -12.08 16.18 18.02
CA ASP A 38 -12.83 16.81 19.08
C ASP A 38 -14.16 17.40 18.59
N GLU A 39 -14.20 17.91 17.35
CA GLU A 39 -15.44 18.38 16.73
C GLU A 39 -16.37 17.22 16.42
N LEU A 40 -15.83 16.10 15.88
CA LEU A 40 -16.57 14.87 15.64
C LEU A 40 -17.17 14.28 16.92
N GLN A 41 -16.42 14.27 18.03
CA GLN A 41 -16.88 13.79 19.32
C GLN A 41 -18.00 14.67 19.89
N ARG A 42 -17.89 16.00 19.78
CA ARG A 42 -18.93 16.94 20.20
C ARG A 42 -20.23 16.78 19.39
N ILE A 43 -20.12 16.60 18.08
CA ILE A 43 -21.29 16.36 17.23
C ILE A 43 -21.94 15.01 17.60
N ALA A 44 -21.14 13.97 17.80
CA ALA A 44 -21.61 12.65 18.19
C ALA A 44 -22.37 12.66 19.53
N GLU A 45 -21.88 13.42 20.51
CA GLU A 45 -22.53 13.59 21.81
C GLU A 45 -23.92 14.24 21.67
N GLN A 46 -24.05 15.23 20.77
CA GLN A 46 -25.33 15.88 20.48
C GLN A 46 -26.39 14.93 19.89
N VAL A 47 -25.97 13.90 19.15
CA VAL A 47 -26.85 12.90 18.55
C VAL A 47 -26.93 11.60 19.37
N GLY A 48 -26.39 11.61 20.61
CA GLY A 48 -26.47 10.48 21.54
C GLY A 48 -25.47 9.35 21.29
N ILE A 49 -24.41 9.60 20.51
CA ILE A 49 -23.32 8.63 20.30
C ILE A 49 -22.22 8.95 21.33
N GLU A 50 -21.77 7.90 22.03
CA GLU A 50 -20.71 8.02 23.03
C GLU A 50 -19.39 8.49 22.38
N PRO A 51 -18.73 9.58 22.86
CA PRO A 51 -17.50 10.12 22.31
C PRO A 51 -16.37 9.08 22.17
N ALA A 52 -16.28 8.14 23.11
CA ALA A 52 -15.31 7.06 23.08
C ALA A 52 -15.49 6.13 21.85
N ARG A 53 -16.72 5.93 21.37
CA ARG A 53 -16.99 5.13 20.17
C ARG A 53 -16.51 5.83 18.90
N VAL A 54 -16.64 7.15 18.84
CA VAL A 54 -16.11 7.97 17.73
C VAL A 54 -14.59 7.97 17.73
N ALA A 55 -13.96 8.16 18.89
CA ALA A 55 -12.51 8.04 19.03
C ALA A 55 -12.01 6.67 18.57
N HIS A 56 -12.71 5.60 18.95
CA HIS A 56 -12.35 4.23 18.55
C HIS A 56 -12.56 3.99 17.05
N ALA A 57 -13.61 4.57 16.45
CA ALA A 57 -13.86 4.49 15.01
C ALA A 57 -12.81 5.29 14.22
N ALA A 58 -12.45 6.49 14.67
CA ALA A 58 -11.39 7.31 14.09
C ALA A 58 -10.01 6.61 14.18
N ALA A 59 -9.68 6.05 15.34
CA ALA A 59 -8.45 5.26 15.50
C ALA A 59 -8.41 4.03 14.57
N ARG A 60 -9.54 3.37 14.35
CA ARG A 60 -9.65 2.27 13.38
C ARG A 60 -9.48 2.75 11.94
N LEU A 61 -10.02 3.92 11.60
CA LEU A 61 -9.84 4.52 10.28
C LEU A 61 -8.37 4.92 10.07
N ASP A 62 -7.74 5.50 11.09
CA ASP A 62 -6.32 5.86 11.08
C ASP A 62 -5.42 4.63 10.94
N ALA A 63 -5.74 3.54 11.63
CA ALA A 63 -5.06 2.26 11.49
C ALA A 63 -5.23 1.63 10.10
N ARG A 64 -6.41 1.80 9.46
CA ARG A 64 -6.63 1.43 8.05
C ARG A 64 -5.88 2.32 7.07
N GLY A 65 -5.66 3.59 7.43
CA GLY A 65 -5.21 4.66 6.54
C GLY A 65 -3.72 4.98 6.61
N THR A 66 -2.88 4.26 7.36
CA THR A 66 -1.44 4.44 7.20
C THR A 66 -1.00 3.73 5.93
N PRO A 67 -0.91 4.43 4.78
CA PRO A 67 -0.33 3.83 3.60
C PRO A 67 1.10 3.50 3.98
N ALA A 68 1.40 2.21 4.07
CA ALA A 68 2.77 1.79 4.28
C ALA A 68 3.62 2.46 3.19
N PRO A 69 4.83 2.93 3.53
CA PRO A 69 5.60 3.81 2.65
C PRO A 69 5.84 3.11 1.31
N VAL A 70 5.25 3.68 0.26
CA VAL A 70 5.49 3.23 -1.12
C VAL A 70 6.97 3.43 -1.41
N ARG A 71 7.72 2.34 -1.55
CA ARG A 71 9.13 2.45 -1.96
C ARG A 71 9.20 3.03 -3.36
N ARG A 72 9.99 4.10 -3.49
CA ARG A 72 10.18 4.79 -4.77
C ARG A 72 11.64 4.71 -5.20
N SER A 73 11.85 4.60 -6.51
CA SER A 73 13.15 4.73 -7.17
C SER A 73 13.03 5.79 -8.26
N PHE A 74 13.84 6.85 -8.19
CA PHE A 74 13.74 8.02 -9.10
C PHE A 74 12.30 8.59 -9.18
N GLY A 75 11.59 8.66 -8.05
CA GLY A 75 10.21 9.15 -7.99
C GLY A 75 9.14 8.14 -8.42
N LEU A 76 9.51 7.00 -9.02
CA LEU A 76 8.59 5.96 -9.49
C LEU A 76 8.28 4.94 -8.38
N PRO A 77 7.02 4.49 -8.24
CA PRO A 77 6.63 3.50 -7.26
C PRO A 77 7.16 2.11 -7.67
N ILE A 78 8.13 1.59 -6.93
CA ILE A 78 8.73 0.26 -7.15
C ILE A 78 8.28 -0.77 -6.12
N GLY A 79 7.57 -0.38 -5.10
CA GLY A 79 7.05 -1.26 -4.07
C GLY A 79 5.74 -0.76 -3.51
N VAL A 80 4.87 -1.69 -3.14
CA VAL A 80 3.62 -1.43 -2.44
C VAL A 80 3.65 -2.23 -1.15
N SER A 81 3.24 -1.63 -0.06
CA SER A 81 3.11 -2.29 1.22
C SER A 81 1.79 -1.85 1.85
N ARG A 82 1.13 -2.77 2.54
CA ARG A 82 -0.06 -2.49 3.34
C ARG A 82 0.03 -3.26 4.64
N VAL A 83 -0.39 -2.61 5.69
CA VAL A 83 -0.41 -3.17 7.03
C VAL A 83 -1.82 -2.98 7.59
N VAL A 84 -2.38 -4.02 8.16
CA VAL A 84 -3.75 -4.01 8.71
C VAL A 84 -3.77 -4.78 10.02
N ASP A 85 -4.35 -4.18 11.06
CA ASP A 85 -4.55 -4.84 12.34
C ASP A 85 -5.69 -5.86 12.22
N LEU A 86 -5.43 -7.06 12.73
CA LEU A 86 -6.41 -8.13 12.77
C LEU A 86 -7.09 -8.17 14.15
N PRO A 87 -8.38 -8.49 14.23
CA PRO A 87 -9.10 -8.56 15.51
C PRO A 87 -8.59 -9.71 16.40
N ARG A 88 -7.99 -10.75 15.82
CA ARG A 88 -7.38 -11.90 16.50
C ARG A 88 -6.47 -12.69 15.57
N ALA A 89 -5.69 -13.60 16.13
CA ALA A 89 -4.93 -14.57 15.35
C ALA A 89 -5.84 -15.48 14.51
N PRO A 90 -5.49 -15.78 13.26
CA PRO A 90 -6.22 -16.76 12.45
C PRO A 90 -5.99 -18.19 12.99
N THR A 91 -7.04 -18.99 13.01
CA THR A 91 -6.93 -20.44 13.21
C THR A 91 -6.22 -21.10 12.01
N ASP A 92 -5.82 -22.37 12.12
CA ASP A 92 -5.17 -23.07 11.00
C ASP A 92 -6.08 -23.13 9.77
N ARG A 93 -7.37 -23.41 9.96
CA ARG A 93 -8.36 -23.42 8.88
C ARG A 93 -8.56 -22.04 8.24
N GLU A 94 -8.61 -20.99 9.03
CA GLU A 94 -8.73 -19.60 8.52
C GLU A 94 -7.48 -19.19 7.78
N TRP A 95 -6.30 -19.60 8.24
CA TRP A 95 -5.05 -19.38 7.52
C TRP A 95 -5.06 -20.08 6.14
N GLU A 96 -5.52 -21.33 6.06
CA GLU A 96 -5.68 -22.03 4.79
C GLU A 96 -6.64 -21.32 3.84
N LEU A 97 -7.75 -20.77 4.36
CA LEU A 97 -8.68 -19.95 3.56
C LEU A 97 -8.02 -18.67 3.06
N LEU A 98 -7.25 -17.98 3.90
CA LEU A 98 -6.47 -16.80 3.51
C LEU A 98 -5.47 -17.14 2.41
N VAL A 99 -4.70 -18.22 2.58
CA VAL A 99 -3.73 -18.68 1.57
C VAL A 99 -4.41 -19.05 0.25
N SER A 100 -5.57 -19.69 0.29
CA SER A 100 -6.38 -19.98 -0.90
C SER A 100 -6.79 -18.69 -1.62
N GLN A 101 -7.21 -17.67 -0.86
CA GLN A 101 -7.56 -16.37 -1.41
C GLN A 101 -6.34 -15.65 -1.99
N PHE A 102 -5.16 -15.74 -1.35
CA PHE A 102 -3.91 -15.17 -1.88
C PHE A 102 -3.56 -15.81 -3.23
N ARG A 103 -3.61 -17.15 -3.32
CA ARG A 103 -3.36 -17.88 -4.56
C ARG A 103 -4.29 -17.45 -5.68
N THR A 104 -5.58 -17.27 -5.38
CA THR A 104 -6.59 -16.82 -6.35
C THR A 104 -6.34 -15.39 -6.79
N THR A 105 -6.06 -14.47 -5.86
CA THR A 105 -5.88 -13.05 -6.17
C THR A 105 -4.60 -12.77 -6.96
N PHE A 106 -3.53 -13.50 -6.67
CA PHE A 106 -2.23 -13.32 -7.33
C PHE A 106 -1.96 -14.34 -8.44
N GLU A 107 -2.89 -15.28 -8.67
CA GLU A 107 -2.80 -16.32 -9.71
C GLU A 107 -1.51 -17.15 -9.62
N THR A 108 -1.09 -17.50 -8.40
CA THR A 108 0.17 -18.20 -8.14
C THR A 108 0.08 -19.10 -6.91
N GLN A 109 0.84 -20.19 -6.88
CA GLN A 109 0.83 -21.16 -5.78
C GLN A 109 1.46 -20.58 -4.50
N GLY A 110 2.62 -19.93 -4.61
CA GLY A 110 3.39 -19.44 -3.47
C GLY A 110 3.83 -20.53 -2.49
N GLU A 111 4.64 -20.17 -1.52
CA GLU A 111 5.12 -21.01 -0.44
C GLU A 111 4.60 -20.50 0.89
N THR A 112 4.30 -21.41 1.82
CA THR A 112 3.89 -21.07 3.19
C THR A 112 4.96 -21.48 4.16
N THR A 113 5.34 -20.56 5.06
CA THR A 113 6.30 -20.80 6.13
C THR A 113 5.68 -20.41 7.46
N THR A 114 5.92 -21.23 8.49
CA THR A 114 5.49 -20.91 9.86
C THR A 114 6.71 -21.02 10.77
N THR A 115 7.02 -19.93 11.47
CA THR A 115 8.17 -19.88 12.38
C THR A 115 7.80 -19.09 13.61
N GLY A 116 7.75 -19.74 14.79
CA GLY A 116 7.58 -19.06 16.07
C GLY A 116 6.32 -18.21 16.22
N GLY A 117 5.20 -18.60 15.60
CA GLY A 117 3.95 -17.83 15.60
C GLY A 117 3.80 -16.88 14.39
N LEU A 118 4.87 -16.56 13.70
CA LEU A 118 4.84 -15.87 12.41
C LEU A 118 4.35 -16.84 11.32
N ARG A 119 3.28 -16.49 10.63
CA ARG A 119 2.80 -17.19 9.45
C ARG A 119 3.03 -16.33 8.21
N GLU A 120 3.71 -16.87 7.23
CA GLU A 120 4.06 -16.18 6.01
C GLU A 120 3.63 -16.99 4.78
N TRP A 121 3.09 -16.31 3.80
CA TRP A 121 2.94 -16.80 2.42
C TRP A 121 3.73 -15.88 1.50
N SER A 122 4.57 -16.47 0.64
CA SER A 122 5.45 -15.70 -0.22
C SER A 122 5.54 -16.25 -1.63
N VAL A 123 5.80 -15.35 -2.60
CA VAL A 123 6.11 -15.69 -3.98
C VAL A 123 7.00 -14.60 -4.59
N GLY A 124 8.26 -14.93 -4.87
CA GLY A 124 9.25 -13.96 -5.32
C GLY A 124 9.38 -12.80 -4.33
N SER A 125 9.10 -11.59 -4.77
CA SER A 125 9.16 -10.39 -3.93
C SER A 125 7.85 -10.01 -3.25
N LEU A 126 6.81 -10.82 -3.38
CA LEU A 126 5.54 -10.65 -2.68
C LEU A 126 5.57 -11.48 -1.40
N HIS A 127 5.41 -10.82 -0.27
CA HIS A 127 5.37 -11.41 1.06
C HIS A 127 4.09 -10.97 1.77
N ILE A 128 3.37 -11.92 2.34
CA ILE A 128 2.18 -11.69 3.15
C ILE A 128 2.39 -12.44 4.46
N SER A 129 2.49 -11.71 5.57
CA SER A 129 2.73 -12.27 6.88
C SER A 129 1.65 -11.86 7.87
N VAL A 130 1.35 -12.76 8.79
CA VAL A 130 0.61 -12.47 10.02
C VAL A 130 1.62 -12.49 11.15
N GLU A 131 1.76 -11.36 11.82
CA GLU A 131 2.77 -11.11 12.84
C GLU A 131 2.10 -10.74 14.16
N PRO A 132 2.49 -11.34 15.29
CA PRO A 132 2.07 -10.88 16.60
C PRO A 132 2.73 -9.52 16.90
N THR A 133 1.95 -8.60 17.45
CA THR A 133 2.40 -7.29 17.89
C THR A 133 2.03 -7.05 19.35
N GLU A 134 2.57 -6.02 19.97
CA GLU A 134 2.22 -5.65 21.36
C GLU A 134 0.72 -5.34 21.54
N HIS A 135 0.02 -4.98 20.46
CA HIS A 135 -1.38 -4.56 20.48
C HIS A 135 -2.34 -5.58 19.86
N GLY A 136 -1.84 -6.75 19.45
CA GLY A 136 -2.64 -7.80 18.79
C GLY A 136 -1.92 -8.43 17.60
N GLU A 137 -2.68 -8.88 16.63
CA GLU A 137 -2.16 -9.48 15.40
C GLU A 137 -2.21 -8.48 14.24
N GLN A 138 -1.22 -8.53 13.35
CA GLN A 138 -1.10 -7.64 12.21
C GLN A 138 -0.88 -8.43 10.92
N LEU A 139 -1.66 -8.11 9.89
CA LEU A 139 -1.45 -8.61 8.53
C LEU A 139 -0.59 -7.62 7.78
N ARG A 140 0.59 -8.04 7.36
CA ARG A 140 1.51 -7.24 6.54
C ARG A 140 1.58 -7.82 5.14
N LEU A 141 1.26 -7.00 4.14
CA LEU A 141 1.40 -7.33 2.73
C LEU A 141 2.47 -6.43 2.13
N THR A 142 3.49 -7.01 1.50
CA THR A 142 4.60 -6.26 0.91
C THR A 142 4.96 -6.86 -0.43
N THR A 143 5.18 -6.02 -1.43
CA THR A 143 5.70 -6.43 -2.73
C THR A 143 6.67 -5.41 -3.30
N LEU A 144 7.68 -5.90 -4.00
CA LEU A 144 8.65 -5.11 -4.73
C LEU A 144 8.66 -5.52 -6.19
N LYS A 145 8.79 -4.57 -7.08
CA LYS A 145 8.97 -4.84 -8.51
C LYS A 145 10.47 -4.82 -8.84
N GLU A 146 11.12 -5.96 -8.65
CA GLU A 146 12.58 -6.12 -8.84
C GLU A 146 13.01 -5.77 -10.26
N ASP A 147 12.24 -6.19 -11.27
CA ASP A 147 12.50 -5.85 -12.67
C ASP A 147 12.61 -4.34 -12.90
N ALA A 148 11.80 -3.55 -12.20
CA ALA A 148 11.83 -2.10 -12.31
C ALA A 148 13.09 -1.51 -11.69
N LEU A 149 13.59 -2.11 -10.60
CA LEU A 149 14.83 -1.69 -9.96
C LEU A 149 16.03 -1.96 -10.86
N ILE A 150 16.08 -3.15 -11.47
CA ILE A 150 17.11 -3.54 -12.44
C ILE A 150 17.07 -2.60 -13.66
N LEU A 151 15.87 -2.35 -14.20
CA LEU A 151 15.70 -1.52 -15.38
C LEU A 151 16.05 -0.05 -15.10
N ASN A 152 15.73 0.47 -13.91
CA ASN A 152 16.13 1.81 -13.48
C ASN A 152 17.66 1.91 -13.29
N GLY A 153 18.28 0.89 -12.69
CA GLY A 153 19.75 0.82 -12.57
C GLY A 153 20.44 0.76 -13.93
N PHE A 154 19.92 -0.03 -14.85
CA PHE A 154 20.39 -0.10 -16.22
C PHE A 154 20.24 1.24 -16.95
N SER A 155 19.10 1.92 -16.81
CA SER A 155 18.89 3.25 -17.40
C SER A 155 19.89 4.29 -16.88
N ALA A 156 20.16 4.27 -15.58
CA ALA A 156 21.16 5.17 -14.97
C ALA A 156 22.57 4.87 -15.48
N LEU A 157 22.95 3.59 -15.61
CA LEU A 157 24.25 3.18 -16.13
C LEU A 157 24.41 3.59 -17.60
N MET A 158 23.42 3.32 -18.44
CA MET A 158 23.47 3.70 -19.87
C MET A 158 23.46 5.20 -20.06
N GLY A 159 22.69 5.93 -19.26
CA GLY A 159 22.67 7.40 -19.27
C GLY A 159 24.01 7.99 -18.87
N SER A 160 24.64 7.49 -17.79
CA SER A 160 25.96 7.96 -17.35
C SER A 160 27.06 7.69 -18.39
N MET A 161 26.99 6.51 -19.03
CA MET A 161 27.92 6.17 -20.11
C MET A 161 27.78 7.10 -21.32
N SER A 162 26.55 7.48 -21.67
CA SER A 162 26.29 8.46 -22.74
C SER A 162 26.89 9.85 -22.40
N VAL A 163 26.73 10.30 -21.14
CA VAL A 163 27.29 11.59 -20.67
C VAL A 163 28.83 11.56 -20.68
N ILE A 164 29.43 10.49 -20.11
CA ILE A 164 30.91 10.35 -20.09
C ILE A 164 31.46 10.37 -21.52
N MET A 165 30.85 9.62 -22.43
CA MET A 165 31.27 9.61 -23.83
C MET A 165 31.11 10.98 -24.47
N GLY A 166 30.05 11.75 -24.13
CA GLY A 166 29.84 13.11 -24.59
C GLY A 166 30.93 14.07 -24.14
N THR A 167 31.35 13.99 -22.88
CA THR A 167 32.45 14.83 -22.36
C THR A 167 33.79 14.50 -23.02
N VAL A 168 34.09 13.21 -23.23
CA VAL A 168 35.30 12.77 -23.92
C VAL A 168 35.34 13.30 -25.36
N VAL A 169 34.20 13.24 -26.06
CA VAL A 169 34.10 13.76 -27.45
C VAL A 169 34.27 15.27 -27.50
N ALA A 170 33.62 15.98 -26.59
CA ALA A 170 33.73 17.45 -26.52
C ALA A 170 35.18 17.92 -26.28
N THR A 171 35.92 17.17 -25.45
CA THR A 171 37.34 17.50 -25.14
C THR A 171 38.32 17.04 -26.21
N ALA A 172 38.08 15.93 -26.91
CA ALA A 172 38.97 15.32 -27.86
C ALA A 172 38.75 15.80 -29.34
N GLY A 173 37.69 16.54 -29.62
CA GLY A 173 37.35 17.07 -30.94
C GLY A 173 37.01 16.02 -32.02
N LYS A 174 36.77 14.75 -31.63
CA LYS A 174 36.52 13.63 -32.54
C LYS A 174 35.06 13.22 -32.55
N THR A 175 34.20 13.97 -33.20
CA THR A 175 32.74 13.79 -33.14
C THR A 175 32.17 12.68 -34.03
N GLY A 176 32.74 12.41 -35.19
CA GLY A 176 32.03 11.64 -36.25
C GLY A 176 31.71 10.17 -35.96
N LYS A 177 32.58 9.43 -35.23
CA LYS A 177 32.36 7.99 -34.94
C LYS A 177 31.69 7.71 -33.59
N VAL A 178 31.68 8.68 -32.70
CA VAL A 178 31.19 8.48 -31.32
C VAL A 178 29.76 8.94 -31.16
N LEU A 179 29.26 9.85 -31.99
CA LEU A 179 27.89 10.34 -31.96
C LEU A 179 26.83 9.22 -32.05
N PRO A 180 26.91 8.23 -32.97
CA PRO A 180 25.94 7.15 -33.02
C PRO A 180 25.98 6.25 -31.79
N VAL A 181 27.14 6.04 -31.18
CA VAL A 181 27.28 5.24 -29.95
C VAL A 181 26.62 5.97 -28.78
N MET A 182 26.82 7.26 -28.65
CA MET A 182 26.15 8.09 -27.63
C MET A 182 24.63 8.08 -27.81
N ALA A 183 24.16 8.23 -29.04
CA ALA A 183 22.73 8.19 -29.36
C ALA A 183 22.12 6.83 -29.01
N MET A 184 22.85 5.75 -29.21
CA MET A 184 22.43 4.40 -28.84
C MET A 184 22.29 4.27 -27.31
N PHE A 185 23.30 4.62 -26.52
CA PHE A 185 23.26 4.55 -25.06
C PHE A 185 22.21 5.49 -24.46
N GLY A 186 22.16 6.73 -24.93
CA GLY A 186 21.17 7.71 -24.49
C GLY A 186 19.73 7.28 -24.85
N GLY A 187 19.55 6.80 -26.08
CA GLY A 187 18.25 6.28 -26.54
C GLY A 187 17.78 5.06 -25.73
N MET A 188 18.69 4.14 -25.40
CA MET A 188 18.39 2.96 -24.59
C MET A 188 18.05 3.33 -23.15
N ALA A 189 18.75 4.30 -22.57
CA ALA A 189 18.44 4.85 -21.25
C ALA A 189 17.04 5.48 -21.21
N LEU A 190 16.73 6.35 -22.18
CA LEU A 190 15.44 7.02 -22.30
C LEU A 190 14.28 6.02 -22.53
N PHE A 191 14.50 5.03 -23.40
CA PHE A 191 13.50 3.99 -23.66
C PHE A 191 13.20 3.16 -22.41
N SER A 192 14.24 2.69 -21.73
CA SER A 192 14.10 1.88 -20.51
C SER A 192 13.41 2.65 -19.38
N PHE A 193 13.81 3.91 -19.16
CA PHE A 193 13.20 4.77 -18.16
C PHE A 193 11.76 5.13 -18.53
N GLY A 194 11.51 5.49 -19.80
CA GLY A 194 10.18 5.82 -20.31
C GLY A 194 9.20 4.64 -20.20
N ALA A 195 9.66 3.42 -20.48
CA ALA A 195 8.86 2.22 -20.29
C ALA A 195 8.42 2.04 -18.83
N ASN A 196 9.31 2.29 -17.87
CA ASN A 196 8.98 2.24 -16.45
C ASN A 196 8.04 3.38 -16.03
N LEU A 197 8.22 4.57 -16.57
CA LEU A 197 7.35 5.71 -16.27
C LEU A 197 5.89 5.45 -16.60
N VAL A 198 5.61 4.71 -17.68
CA VAL A 198 4.26 4.37 -18.11
C VAL A 198 3.71 3.14 -17.36
N ARG A 199 4.55 2.10 -17.15
CA ARG A 199 4.09 0.80 -16.62
C ARG A 199 3.94 0.77 -15.10
N LEU A 200 4.84 1.45 -14.36
CA LEU A 200 4.88 1.34 -12.90
C LEU A 200 3.66 1.93 -12.18
N PRO A 201 3.12 3.10 -12.56
CA PRO A 201 1.94 3.64 -11.88
C PRO A 201 0.69 2.74 -12.03
N GLY A 202 0.53 2.14 -13.21
CA GLY A 202 -0.58 1.19 -13.45
C GLY A 202 -0.44 -0.09 -12.63
N TRP A 203 0.77 -0.64 -12.57
CA TRP A 203 1.08 -1.81 -11.74
C TRP A 203 0.86 -1.53 -10.25
N ALA A 204 1.38 -0.40 -9.74
CA ALA A 204 1.25 -0.04 -8.34
C ALA A 204 -0.22 0.07 -7.91
N ARG A 205 -1.05 0.79 -8.69
CA ARG A 205 -2.51 0.90 -8.44
C ARG A 205 -3.22 -0.45 -8.46
N LYS A 206 -2.85 -1.35 -9.39
CA LYS A 206 -3.43 -2.71 -9.43
C LYS A 206 -3.07 -3.49 -8.16
N ARG A 207 -1.80 -3.44 -7.73
CA ARG A 207 -1.33 -4.13 -6.52
C ARG A 207 -1.97 -3.55 -5.26
N GLU A 208 -2.08 -2.25 -5.17
CA GLU A 208 -2.74 -1.56 -4.06
C GLU A 208 -4.19 -2.04 -3.88
N ARG A 209 -4.98 -2.04 -4.95
CA ARG A 209 -6.36 -2.56 -4.93
C ARG A 209 -6.44 -4.04 -4.52
N GLN A 210 -5.54 -4.88 -5.05
CA GLN A 210 -5.49 -6.29 -4.68
C GLN A 210 -5.20 -6.48 -3.18
N MET A 211 -4.24 -5.73 -2.65
CA MET A 211 -3.89 -5.77 -1.22
C MET A 211 -5.03 -5.22 -0.35
N GLU A 212 -5.72 -4.19 -0.80
CA GLU A 212 -6.89 -3.64 -0.10
C GLU A 212 -8.01 -4.67 0.03
N THR A 213 -8.42 -5.27 -1.09
CA THR A 213 -9.46 -6.32 -1.10
C THR A 213 -9.07 -7.51 -0.21
N LEU A 214 -7.80 -7.90 -0.20
CA LEU A 214 -7.32 -8.98 0.67
C LEU A 214 -7.33 -8.60 2.16
N ALA A 215 -6.95 -7.36 2.46
CA ALA A 215 -6.99 -6.85 3.83
C ALA A 215 -8.43 -6.81 4.37
N GLU A 216 -9.38 -6.30 3.58
CA GLU A 216 -10.81 -6.30 3.92
C GLU A 216 -11.34 -7.72 4.12
N TYR A 217 -10.98 -8.65 3.23
CA TYR A 217 -11.36 -10.05 3.35
C TYR A 217 -10.84 -10.67 4.64
N ALA A 218 -9.56 -10.44 4.98
CA ALA A 218 -8.94 -10.96 6.20
C ALA A 218 -9.64 -10.42 7.46
N VAL A 219 -9.88 -9.11 7.52
CA VAL A 219 -10.61 -8.49 8.63
C VAL A 219 -12.02 -9.05 8.75
N LYS A 220 -12.75 -9.17 7.64
CA LYS A 220 -14.11 -9.72 7.62
C LYS A 220 -14.15 -11.18 8.10
N LEU A 221 -13.22 -12.01 7.61
CA LEU A 221 -13.11 -13.42 8.00
C LEU A 221 -12.86 -13.56 9.50
N LEU A 222 -11.96 -12.76 10.06
CA LEU A 222 -11.56 -12.84 11.46
C LEU A 222 -12.48 -12.07 12.43
N SER A 223 -13.36 -11.20 11.91
CA SER A 223 -14.42 -10.54 12.70
C SER A 223 -15.65 -11.43 12.90
N GLY A 224 -15.79 -12.51 12.14
CA GLY A 224 -16.85 -13.49 12.32
C GLY A 224 -16.64 -14.36 13.56
N PRO A 225 -17.70 -15.09 14.04
CA PRO A 225 -17.53 -16.10 15.07
C PRO A 225 -16.52 -17.15 14.59
N GLN A 226 -15.66 -17.62 15.50
CA GLN A 226 -14.71 -18.68 15.18
C GLN A 226 -15.45 -19.85 14.55
N ALA A 227 -15.06 -20.21 13.32
CA ALA A 227 -15.54 -21.45 12.74
C ALA A 227 -15.11 -22.58 13.69
N ALA A 228 -16.08 -23.24 14.30
CA ALA A 228 -15.82 -24.34 15.22
C ALA A 228 -14.93 -25.39 14.52
N GLU A 229 -13.87 -25.80 15.21
CA GLU A 229 -13.02 -26.94 14.83
C GLU A 229 -13.84 -28.22 14.68
#